data_9d2abb8cba258f709f6ec1c445f941bc
#
_entry.id   9d2abb8cba258f709f6ec1c445f941bc
#
_cell.length_a   1.000
_cell.length_b   1.000
_cell.length_c   1.000
_cell.angle_alpha   90.00
_cell.angle_beta   90.00
_cell.angle_gamma   90.00
#
_symmetry.space_group_name_H-M   'P 1'
#
loop_
_entity.id
_entity.type
_entity.pdbx_description
1 polymer ?
#
loop_
_entity_poly.entity_id
_entity_poly.type
_entity_poly.pdbx_seq_one_letter_code
_entity_poly.pdbx_strand_id
1 'polypeptide(L)'
;LLGETPELRDHWVATGFNSIGMQSAGGAGKVLAEWIVNGRPPMDLWDVDVRRMQPFQTNSRYLHDRSIEALGLLYAMHWPFRQVETARGVRRSPV
;
A
#
# COMPACT_ATOMS: atom_id res chain seq x y z
N LEU A 1 4.07 -1.13 -1.48
CA LEU A 1 4.07 -0.87 -0.04
C LEU A 1 5.45 -0.55 0.44
N LEU A 2 5.58 0.50 1.24
CA LEU A 2 6.83 0.99 1.80
C LEU A 2 6.71 1.20 3.30
N GLY A 3 7.83 1.11 4.02
CA GLY A 3 7.92 1.55 5.40
C GLY A 3 8.29 0.49 6.40
N GLU A 4 8.36 0.88 7.65
CA GLU A 4 8.61 -0.01 8.78
C GLU A 4 7.33 -0.75 9.16
N THR A 5 7.44 -2.08 9.35
CA THR A 5 6.28 -2.87 9.76
C THR A 5 5.90 -2.57 11.20
N PRO A 6 4.59 -2.46 11.52
CA PRO A 6 4.17 -2.16 12.90
C PRO A 6 4.45 -3.30 13.88
N GLU A 7 4.63 -4.53 13.40
CA GLU A 7 4.84 -5.70 14.25
C GLU A 7 6.30 -5.90 14.70
N LEU A 8 7.25 -5.37 13.92
CA LEU A 8 8.68 -5.59 14.17
C LEU A 8 9.45 -4.29 14.02
N ARG A 9 10.22 -3.95 15.05
CA ARG A 9 11.14 -2.80 15.00
C ARG A 9 12.29 -3.09 14.03
N ASP A 10 12.71 -2.08 13.29
CA ASP A 10 13.82 -2.13 12.34
C ASP A 10 13.61 -3.13 11.19
N HIS A 11 12.36 -3.53 10.96
CA HIS A 11 11.98 -4.36 9.82
C HIS A 11 11.30 -3.52 8.77
N TRP A 12 11.99 -3.29 7.66
CA TRP A 12 11.55 -2.39 6.59
C TRP A 12 11.08 -3.15 5.36
N VAL A 13 10.05 -2.65 4.73
CA VAL A 13 9.42 -3.28 3.57
C VAL A 13 9.45 -2.36 2.36
N ALA A 14 9.81 -2.94 1.22
CA ALA A 14 9.63 -2.32 -0.10
C ALA A 14 9.13 -3.41 -1.05
N THR A 15 7.82 -3.45 -1.31
CA THR A 15 7.21 -4.55 -2.06
C THR A 15 5.96 -4.13 -2.81
N GLY A 16 5.46 -5.01 -3.69
CA GLY A 16 4.20 -4.80 -4.39
C GLY A 16 4.24 -3.74 -5.48
N PHE A 17 5.37 -3.56 -6.14
CA PHE A 17 5.53 -2.57 -7.21
C PHE A 17 4.80 -2.91 -8.51
N ASN A 18 4.38 -4.15 -8.69
CA ASN A 18 3.46 -4.60 -9.74
C ASN A 18 3.68 -3.94 -11.12
N SER A 19 4.75 -4.32 -11.82
CA SER A 19 5.14 -3.83 -13.16
C SER A 19 5.72 -2.41 -13.21
N ILE A 20 5.81 -1.70 -12.10
CA ILE A 20 6.40 -0.34 -12.02
C ILE A 20 7.68 -0.29 -11.19
N GLY A 21 8.29 -1.45 -10.93
CA GLY A 21 9.48 -1.53 -10.06
C GLY A 21 10.68 -0.75 -10.60
N MET A 22 10.95 -0.83 -11.90
CA MET A 22 12.07 -0.10 -12.50
C MET A 22 11.90 1.41 -12.41
N GLN A 23 10.71 1.91 -12.72
CA GLN A 23 10.43 3.35 -12.61
C GLN A 23 10.47 3.86 -11.16
N SER A 24 10.06 3.01 -10.22
CA SER A 24 9.88 3.38 -8.81
C SER A 24 11.10 3.13 -7.94
N ALA A 25 12.05 2.32 -8.38
CA ALA A 25 13.18 1.86 -7.57
C ALA A 25 14.01 3.02 -6.98
N GLY A 26 14.37 3.99 -7.80
CA GLY A 26 15.16 5.14 -7.34
C GLY A 26 14.42 5.98 -6.30
N GLY A 27 13.18 6.31 -6.58
CA GLY A 27 12.34 7.08 -5.65
C GLY A 27 12.06 6.35 -4.35
N ALA A 28 11.68 5.06 -4.44
CA ALA A 28 11.44 4.22 -3.28
C ALA A 28 12.69 4.06 -2.41
N GLY A 29 13.84 3.83 -3.03
CA GLY A 29 15.11 3.72 -2.31
C GLY A 29 15.47 5.02 -1.60
N LYS A 30 15.32 6.15 -2.26
CA LYS A 30 15.59 7.47 -1.67
C LYS A 30 14.69 7.74 -0.45
N VAL A 31 13.38 7.60 -0.60
CA VAL A 31 12.44 7.90 0.50
C VAL A 31 12.61 6.95 1.67
N LEU A 32 12.90 5.66 1.43
CA LEU A 32 13.18 4.72 2.50
C LEU A 32 14.48 5.06 3.24
N ALA A 33 15.54 5.38 2.53
CA ALA A 33 16.81 5.78 3.14
C ALA A 33 16.64 6.99 4.05
N GLU A 34 15.96 8.02 3.58
CA GLU A 34 15.67 9.23 4.35
C GLU A 34 14.77 8.92 5.57
N TRP A 35 13.79 8.04 5.40
CA TRP A 35 12.90 7.63 6.48
C TRP A 35 13.64 6.86 7.57
N ILE A 36 14.49 5.91 7.20
CA ILE A 36 15.32 5.13 8.13
C ILE A 36 16.23 6.05 8.94
N VAL A 37 16.91 6.97 8.26
CA VAL A 37 17.87 7.89 8.90
C VAL A 37 17.18 8.89 9.82
N ASN A 38 16.06 9.45 9.39
CA ASN A 38 15.39 10.54 10.11
C ASN A 38 14.26 10.08 11.04
N GLY A 39 13.90 8.79 11.02
CA GLY A 39 12.82 8.22 11.84
C GLY A 39 11.41 8.61 11.40
N ARG A 40 11.29 9.30 10.25
CA ARG A 40 10.00 9.72 9.69
C ARG A 40 10.08 9.80 8.17
N PRO A 41 8.95 9.60 7.46
CA PRO A 41 8.96 9.74 6.01
C PRO A 41 9.24 11.19 5.60
N PRO A 42 9.94 11.41 4.47
CA PRO A 42 10.29 12.76 3.99
C PRO A 42 9.10 13.53 3.41
N MET A 43 8.01 12.84 3.11
CA MET A 43 6.79 13.39 2.53
C MET A 43 5.59 12.53 2.93
N ASP A 44 4.39 12.94 2.55
CA ASP A 44 3.20 12.10 2.74
C ASP A 44 3.27 10.87 1.82
N LEU A 45 3.49 9.72 2.44
CA LEU A 45 3.54 8.41 1.77
C LEU A 45 2.38 7.50 2.20
N TRP A 46 1.30 8.06 2.76
CA TRP A 46 0.23 7.25 3.32
C TRP A 46 -0.34 6.24 2.33
N ASP A 47 -0.52 6.61 1.08
CA ASP A 47 -1.09 5.73 0.06
C ASP A 47 -0.27 4.46 -0.18
N VAL A 48 1.03 4.48 0.12
CA VAL A 48 1.94 3.34 -0.04
C VAL A 48 2.49 2.81 1.28
N ASP A 49 2.16 3.44 2.40
CA ASP A 49 2.64 3.06 3.73
C ASP A 49 2.11 1.68 4.14
N VAL A 50 3.02 0.80 4.55
CA VAL A 50 2.65 -0.56 5.00
C VAL A 50 1.73 -0.55 6.21
N ARG A 51 1.79 0.49 7.06
CA ARG A 51 0.97 0.63 8.27
C ARG A 51 -0.52 0.80 7.98
N ARG A 52 -0.90 1.13 6.75
CA ARG A 52 -2.32 1.19 6.36
C ARG A 52 -2.97 -0.19 6.22
N MET A 53 -2.17 -1.24 6.21
CA MET A 53 -2.67 -2.62 6.18
C MET A 53 -3.13 -3.04 7.58
N GLN A 54 -4.36 -3.48 7.68
CA GLN A 54 -5.00 -3.82 8.95
C GLN A 54 -5.34 -5.32 9.01
N PRO A 55 -5.41 -5.94 10.20
CA PRO A 55 -5.67 -7.37 10.34
C PRO A 55 -6.96 -7.84 9.65
N PHE A 56 -8.03 -7.05 9.62
CA PHE A 56 -9.28 -7.43 8.95
C PHE A 56 -9.12 -7.65 7.44
N GLN A 57 -8.09 -7.06 6.84
CA GLN A 57 -7.81 -7.20 5.42
C GLN A 57 -7.21 -8.56 5.06
N THR A 58 -6.90 -9.40 6.03
CA THR A 58 -6.45 -10.78 5.80
C THR A 58 -7.61 -11.75 5.51
N ASN A 59 -8.86 -11.29 5.59
CA ASN A 59 -10.03 -12.08 5.23
C ASN A 59 -9.91 -12.58 3.79
N SER A 60 -10.04 -13.89 3.58
CA SER A 60 -9.81 -14.53 2.29
C SER A 60 -10.74 -14.02 1.20
N ARG A 61 -12.00 -13.77 1.51
CA ARG A 61 -12.96 -13.21 0.55
C ARG A 61 -12.60 -11.78 0.16
N TYR A 62 -12.22 -10.96 1.13
CA TYR A 62 -11.74 -9.61 0.87
C TYR A 62 -10.52 -9.63 -0.05
N LEU A 63 -9.53 -10.46 0.26
CA LEU A 63 -8.31 -10.59 -0.55
C LEU A 63 -8.62 -11.05 -1.97
N HIS A 64 -9.50 -12.05 -2.12
CA HIS A 64 -9.92 -12.55 -3.42
C HIS A 64 -10.56 -11.43 -4.26
N ASP A 65 -11.59 -10.77 -3.75
CA ASP A 65 -12.34 -9.75 -4.48
C ASP A 65 -11.47 -8.53 -4.80
N ARG A 66 -10.64 -8.10 -3.85
CA ARG A 66 -9.74 -6.96 -4.02
C ARG A 66 -8.60 -7.24 -4.99
N SER A 67 -8.08 -8.46 -4.98
CA SER A 67 -7.00 -8.84 -5.90
C SER A 67 -7.47 -8.86 -7.34
N ILE A 68 -8.67 -9.36 -7.60
CA ILE A 68 -9.26 -9.35 -8.93
C ILE A 68 -9.45 -7.91 -9.43
N GLU A 69 -10.05 -7.05 -8.62
CA GLU A 69 -10.26 -5.66 -8.98
C GLU A 69 -8.94 -4.91 -9.18
N ALA A 70 -7.99 -5.06 -8.26
CA ALA A 70 -6.69 -4.40 -8.33
C ALA A 70 -5.91 -4.81 -9.58
N LEU A 71 -5.93 -6.10 -9.93
CA LEU A 71 -5.27 -6.60 -11.14
C LEU A 71 -5.92 -6.05 -12.40
N GLY A 72 -7.26 -6.04 -12.46
CA GLY A 72 -8.00 -5.48 -13.60
C GLY A 72 -7.79 -3.98 -13.78
N LEU A 73 -7.51 -3.25 -12.72
CA LEU A 73 -7.30 -1.80 -12.74
C LEU A 73 -5.84 -1.39 -12.98
N LEU A 74 -4.90 -2.33 -13.01
CA LEU A 74 -3.46 -2.01 -13.08
C LEU A 74 -3.10 -1.08 -14.24
N TYR A 75 -3.70 -1.28 -15.38
CA TYR A 75 -3.50 -0.45 -16.58
C TYR A 75 -4.74 0.34 -16.99
N ALA A 76 -5.75 0.38 -16.16
CA ALA A 76 -6.94 1.17 -16.42
C ALA A 76 -6.71 2.66 -16.21
N MET A 77 -7.49 3.49 -16.89
CA MET A 77 -7.47 4.91 -16.64
C MET A 77 -7.96 5.22 -15.22
N HIS A 78 -7.16 5.97 -14.47
CA HIS A 78 -7.50 6.37 -13.11
C HIS A 78 -8.11 7.76 -13.09
N TRP A 79 -9.36 7.83 -12.68
CA TRP A 79 -10.02 9.11 -12.42
C TRP A 79 -9.54 9.67 -11.08
N PRO A 80 -9.41 10.98 -10.93
CA PRO A 80 -9.12 11.58 -9.64
C PRO A 80 -10.10 11.10 -8.56
N PHE A 81 -9.59 10.77 -7.39
CA PHE A 81 -10.38 10.30 -6.23
C PHE A 81 -11.17 9.01 -6.48
N ARG A 82 -10.82 8.25 -7.48
CA ARG A 82 -11.46 6.96 -7.73
C ARG A 82 -11.34 6.05 -6.51
N GLN A 83 -12.46 5.48 -6.10
CA GLN A 83 -12.53 4.51 -5.01
C GLN A 83 -12.68 3.11 -5.58
N VAL A 84 -12.11 2.13 -4.87
CA VAL A 84 -12.37 0.71 -5.15
C VAL A 84 -13.84 0.37 -4.89
N GLU A 85 -14.40 -0.52 -5.69
CA GLU A 85 -15.84 -0.83 -5.64
C GLU A 85 -16.13 -2.12 -4.88
N THR A 86 -15.31 -3.15 -5.09
CA THR A 86 -15.50 -4.45 -4.43
C THR A 86 -15.12 -4.40 -2.95
N ALA A 87 -15.76 -5.24 -2.16
CA ALA A 87 -15.51 -5.41 -0.74
C ALA A 87 -15.59 -4.12 0.09
N ARG A 88 -16.35 -3.13 -0.34
CA ARG A 88 -16.53 -1.86 0.39
C ARG A 88 -17.11 -2.07 1.78
N GLY A 89 -18.01 -3.04 1.92
CA GLY A 89 -18.65 -3.34 3.20
C GLY A 89 -17.66 -3.75 4.29
N VAL A 90 -16.57 -4.41 3.92
CA VAL A 90 -15.52 -4.84 4.86
C VAL A 90 -14.72 -3.65 5.42
N ARG A 91 -14.75 -2.53 4.73
CA ARG A 91 -14.00 -1.32 5.09
C ARG A 91 -14.83 -0.31 5.88
N ARG A 92 -16.10 -0.58 6.08
CA ARG A 92 -16.97 0.33 6.83
C ARG A 92 -16.80 0.10 8.32
N SER A 93 -16.73 1.20 9.06
CA SER A 93 -16.85 1.15 10.51
C SER A 93 -18.23 0.62 10.89
N PRO A 94 -18.34 -0.16 11.98
CA PRO A 94 -19.61 -0.60 12.49
C PRO A 94 -20.45 0.52 13.12
N VAL A 95 -19.90 1.73 13.17
CA VAL A 95 -20.57 2.91 13.73
C VAL A 95 -21.33 3.65 12.66
#